data_deb1fb3bc6065246e1c378b25f7a8759
#
_entry.id   deb1fb3bc6065246e1c378b25f7a8759
#
_cell.length_a   1.000
_cell.length_b   1.000
_cell.length_c   1.000
_cell.angle_alpha   90.00
_cell.angle_beta   90.00
_cell.angle_gamma   90.00
#
_symmetry.space_group_name_H-M   'P 1'
#
loop_
_entity.id
_entity.type
_entity.pdbx_description
1 polymer ?
#
loop_
_entity_poly.entity_id
_entity_poly.type
_entity_poly.pdbx_seq_one_letter_code
_entity_poly.pdbx_strand_id
1 'polypeptide(L)'
;EWLSGHDLLSSLGASAMDLLIESLRSKREQNRMSAGTHYILIDGDTLSFEHQDAPDQFVGLQAAVLGIGETLFLSTGAFIDAEALELTDTLRQQILRGDIDPLREAIITHPEEDSLAVRAWQPGDRFHPLGAPGGKKLKDCFIDHRIPQAERKTLPIVFNASQVVIWIPGFPPAESCKISPSTKRALRLTYQTRKPL
;
A
#
# COMPACT_ATOMS: atom_id res chain seq x y z
N GLU A 1 -21.64 17.49 5.85
CA GLU A 1 -21.19 16.07 5.73
C GLU A 1 -21.56 15.24 6.97
N TRP A 2 -21.40 15.77 8.19
CA TRP A 2 -21.76 15.05 9.43
C TRP A 2 -23.29 14.80 9.57
N LEU A 3 -24.12 15.72 9.09
CA LEU A 3 -25.60 15.61 9.10
C LEU A 3 -26.13 14.54 8.15
N SER A 4 -25.44 14.28 7.01
CA SER A 4 -25.85 13.23 6.06
C SER A 4 -25.64 11.82 6.61
N GLY A 5 -24.65 11.61 7.47
CA GLY A 5 -24.43 10.32 8.15
C GLY A 5 -25.50 9.96 9.17
N HIS A 6 -26.09 10.93 9.83
CA HIS A 6 -27.16 10.72 10.82
C HIS A 6 -28.46 10.27 10.17
N ASP A 7 -28.82 10.84 9.02
CA ASP A 7 -30.01 10.44 8.27
C ASP A 7 -29.91 9.03 7.70
N LEU A 8 -28.70 8.60 7.32
CA LEU A 8 -28.45 7.26 6.81
C LEU A 8 -28.58 6.19 7.89
N LEU A 9 -28.11 6.45 9.10
CA LEU A 9 -28.26 5.52 10.23
C LEU A 9 -29.73 5.38 10.65
N SER A 10 -30.53 6.43 10.55
CA SER A 10 -31.95 6.39 10.84
C SER A 10 -32.76 5.56 9.84
N SER A 11 -32.25 5.35 8.64
CA SER A 11 -32.85 4.53 7.59
C SER A 11 -32.58 3.03 7.75
N LEU A 12 -31.72 2.64 8.68
CA LEU A 12 -31.41 1.24 8.98
C LEU A 12 -32.62 0.60 9.73
N GLY A 13 -33.06 -0.56 9.24
CA GLY A 13 -34.01 -1.38 10.00
C GLY A 13 -33.37 -1.91 11.30
N ALA A 14 -34.22 -2.26 12.29
CA ALA A 14 -33.74 -2.71 13.61
C ALA A 14 -32.70 -3.83 13.55
N SER A 15 -32.90 -4.83 12.68
CA SER A 15 -31.95 -5.94 12.51
C SER A 15 -30.60 -5.51 11.97
N ALA A 16 -30.55 -4.50 11.08
CA ALA A 16 -29.30 -3.97 10.55
C ALA A 16 -28.56 -3.14 11.62
N MET A 17 -29.30 -2.44 12.46
CA MET A 17 -28.72 -1.70 13.59
C MET A 17 -28.12 -2.64 14.64
N ASP A 18 -28.78 -3.76 14.94
CA ASP A 18 -28.25 -4.77 15.87
C ASP A 18 -26.95 -5.38 15.34
N LEU A 19 -26.89 -5.72 14.06
CA LEU A 19 -25.68 -6.23 13.41
C LEU A 19 -24.55 -5.20 13.40
N LEU A 20 -24.87 -3.91 13.20
CA LEU A 20 -23.91 -2.82 13.28
C LEU A 20 -23.30 -2.73 14.68
N ILE A 21 -24.15 -2.75 15.71
CA ILE A 21 -23.73 -2.69 17.12
C ILE A 21 -22.87 -3.91 17.46
N GLU A 22 -23.25 -5.10 17.01
CA GLU A 22 -22.49 -6.33 17.24
C GLU A 22 -21.12 -6.29 16.53
N SER A 23 -21.06 -5.80 15.30
CA SER A 23 -19.80 -5.63 14.55
C SER A 23 -18.87 -4.65 15.24
N LEU A 24 -19.37 -3.52 15.75
CA LEU A 24 -18.58 -2.55 16.51
C LEU A 24 -18.07 -3.12 17.84
N ARG A 25 -18.90 -3.94 18.52
CA ARG A 25 -18.51 -4.58 19.80
C ARG A 25 -17.49 -5.69 19.63
N SER A 26 -17.61 -6.47 18.56
CA SER A 26 -16.75 -7.64 18.34
C SER A 26 -15.36 -7.30 17.84
N LYS A 27 -15.08 -6.01 17.49
CA LYS A 27 -13.81 -5.56 16.87
C LYS A 27 -13.36 -6.46 15.71
N ARG A 28 -14.32 -7.10 15.04
CA ARG A 28 -14.03 -7.96 13.89
C ARG A 28 -13.57 -7.13 12.72
N GLU A 29 -12.59 -7.66 12.02
CA GLU A 29 -12.02 -7.11 10.81
C GLU A 29 -13.12 -6.81 9.78
N GLN A 30 -13.14 -5.56 9.33
CA GLN A 30 -13.85 -5.01 8.17
C GLN A 30 -15.16 -5.71 7.77
N ASN A 31 -16.27 -5.17 8.24
CA ASN A 31 -17.60 -5.54 7.77
C ASN A 31 -18.15 -4.47 6.83
N ARG A 32 -18.76 -4.91 5.74
CA ARG A 32 -19.51 -4.05 4.80
C ARG A 32 -20.99 -4.42 4.89
N MET A 33 -21.82 -3.44 5.24
CA MET A 33 -23.26 -3.61 5.33
C MET A 33 -23.97 -2.72 4.32
N SER A 34 -25.01 -3.22 3.67
CA SER A 34 -25.87 -2.42 2.79
C SER A 34 -26.88 -1.61 3.61
N ALA A 35 -26.97 -0.33 3.33
CA ALA A 35 -27.91 0.60 3.97
C ALA A 35 -28.60 1.45 2.89
N GLY A 36 -29.67 0.94 2.29
CA GLY A 36 -30.36 1.62 1.19
C GLY A 36 -29.46 1.82 -0.02
N THR A 37 -29.19 3.07 -0.39
CA THR A 37 -28.30 3.44 -1.50
C THR A 37 -26.84 3.60 -1.07
N HIS A 38 -26.49 3.20 0.14
CA HIS A 38 -25.13 3.33 0.68
C HIS A 38 -24.64 2.00 1.26
N TYR A 39 -23.32 1.87 1.33
CA TYR A 39 -22.66 0.86 2.15
C TYR A 39 -22.08 1.51 3.39
N ILE A 40 -22.25 0.84 4.52
CA ILE A 40 -21.54 1.16 5.76
C ILE A 40 -20.32 0.26 5.83
N LEU A 41 -19.16 0.86 5.91
CA LEU A 41 -17.88 0.17 6.11
C LEU A 41 -17.47 0.35 7.55
N ILE A 42 -17.19 -0.76 8.23
CA ILE A 42 -16.69 -0.79 9.60
C ILE A 42 -15.25 -1.30 9.53
N ASP A 43 -14.31 -0.47 9.98
CA ASP A 43 -12.90 -0.83 10.07
C ASP A 43 -12.38 -0.50 11.47
N GLY A 44 -12.33 -1.50 12.33
CA GLY A 44 -12.01 -1.33 13.75
C GLY A 44 -12.98 -0.37 14.43
N ASP A 45 -12.49 0.80 14.85
CA ASP A 45 -13.26 1.85 15.51
C ASP A 45 -13.77 2.94 14.52
N THR A 46 -13.54 2.76 13.22
CA THR A 46 -13.93 3.72 12.18
C THR A 46 -15.16 3.23 11.42
N LEU A 47 -16.11 4.12 11.24
CA LEU A 47 -17.32 3.90 10.47
C LEU A 47 -17.34 4.91 9.32
N SER A 48 -17.42 4.41 8.07
CA SER A 48 -17.50 5.23 6.87
C SER A 48 -18.69 4.83 6.00
N PHE A 49 -19.16 5.77 5.19
CA PHE A 49 -20.32 5.59 4.31
C PHE A 49 -19.88 5.72 2.86
N GLU A 50 -20.25 4.75 2.02
CA GLU A 50 -20.03 4.79 0.57
C GLU A 50 -21.39 4.71 -0.15
N HIS A 51 -21.59 5.55 -1.17
CA HIS A 51 -22.78 5.47 -2.01
C HIS A 51 -22.77 4.19 -2.87
N GLN A 52 -23.92 3.49 -2.97
CA GLN A 52 -24.02 2.22 -3.68
C GLN A 52 -23.82 2.38 -5.20
N ASP A 53 -24.23 3.53 -5.75
CA ASP A 53 -24.07 3.93 -7.15
C ASP A 53 -22.85 4.84 -7.39
N ALA A 54 -22.05 5.12 -6.34
CA ALA A 54 -20.72 5.65 -6.62
C ALA A 54 -20.08 4.64 -7.57
N PRO A 55 -19.86 4.98 -8.84
CA PRO A 55 -19.13 4.08 -9.71
C PRO A 55 -17.88 3.71 -8.94
N ASP A 56 -17.44 2.47 -9.07
CA ASP A 56 -16.18 1.97 -8.50
C ASP A 56 -15.02 2.77 -9.14
N GLN A 57 -15.13 4.10 -9.09
CA GLN A 57 -14.19 5.14 -9.50
C GLN A 57 -13.09 5.36 -8.45
N PHE A 58 -12.90 4.41 -7.54
CA PHE A 58 -11.55 4.14 -7.13
C PHE A 58 -10.86 3.53 -8.33
N VAL A 59 -10.45 4.43 -9.23
CA VAL A 59 -9.49 4.10 -10.27
C VAL A 59 -8.30 3.56 -9.51
N GLY A 60 -8.26 2.25 -9.37
CA GLY A 60 -7.10 1.58 -8.78
C GLY A 60 -5.88 2.07 -9.54
N LEU A 61 -4.74 2.15 -8.89
CA LEU A 61 -3.50 2.56 -9.51
C LEU A 61 -3.32 1.79 -10.82
N GLN A 62 -3.34 2.50 -11.96
CA GLN A 62 -3.11 1.91 -13.27
C GLN A 62 -1.67 1.40 -13.33
N ALA A 63 -1.47 0.28 -14.01
CA ALA A 63 -0.12 -0.23 -14.25
C ALA A 63 0.67 0.77 -15.08
N ALA A 64 1.87 1.08 -14.62
CA ALA A 64 2.78 2.03 -15.25
C ALA A 64 4.22 1.49 -15.20
N VAL A 65 5.07 2.06 -16.04
CA VAL A 65 6.50 1.79 -16.06
C VAL A 65 7.22 2.98 -15.42
N LEU A 66 8.15 2.70 -14.53
CA LEU A 66 9.03 3.66 -13.89
C LEU A 66 10.45 3.41 -14.41
N GLY A 67 10.97 4.32 -15.23
CA GLY A 67 12.36 4.30 -15.68
C GLY A 67 13.32 4.64 -14.54
N ILE A 68 14.52 4.05 -14.56
CA ILE A 68 15.57 4.42 -13.60
C ILE A 68 16.08 5.81 -13.96
N GLY A 69 16.10 6.71 -12.98
CA GLY A 69 16.37 8.13 -13.15
C GLY A 69 15.12 8.97 -13.42
N GLU A 70 13.93 8.38 -13.34
CA GLU A 70 12.66 9.04 -13.61
C GLU A 70 11.76 9.13 -12.39
N THR A 71 10.78 10.04 -12.48
CA THR A 71 9.68 10.22 -11.53
C THR A 71 8.37 9.74 -12.15
N LEU A 72 7.68 8.83 -11.50
CA LEU A 72 6.34 8.40 -11.88
C LEU A 72 5.28 9.09 -11.02
N PHE A 73 4.43 9.90 -11.65
CA PHE A 73 3.27 10.50 -10.99
C PHE A 73 2.08 9.54 -11.01
N LEU A 74 1.49 9.31 -9.86
CA LEU A 74 0.39 8.38 -9.66
C LEU A 74 -0.95 9.11 -9.72
N SER A 75 -2.02 8.42 -10.12
CA SER A 75 -3.38 8.96 -10.16
C SER A 75 -3.88 9.44 -8.79
N THR A 76 -3.28 8.97 -7.70
CA THR A 76 -3.54 9.41 -6.32
C THR A 76 -2.96 10.77 -5.97
N GLY A 77 -2.18 11.39 -6.87
CA GLY A 77 -1.42 12.61 -6.60
C GLY A 77 -0.09 12.37 -5.88
N ALA A 78 0.23 11.12 -5.53
CA ALA A 78 1.53 10.73 -5.04
C ALA A 78 2.53 10.54 -6.19
N PHE A 79 3.81 10.37 -5.88
CA PHE A 79 4.83 10.03 -6.88
C PHE A 79 5.88 9.08 -6.32
N ILE A 80 6.52 8.36 -7.23
CA ILE A 80 7.66 7.49 -6.95
C ILE A 80 8.84 7.92 -7.81
N ASP A 81 10.00 8.10 -7.18
CA ASP A 81 11.28 8.34 -7.84
C ASP A 81 12.12 7.06 -7.80
N ALA A 82 12.87 6.82 -8.86
CA ALA A 82 13.86 5.74 -8.94
C ALA A 82 15.24 6.32 -9.29
N GLU A 83 16.12 6.44 -8.33
CA GLU A 83 17.45 7.03 -8.48
C GLU A 83 18.55 5.96 -8.38
N ALA A 84 19.36 5.81 -9.44
CA ALA A 84 20.56 5.00 -9.39
C ALA A 84 21.68 5.75 -8.64
N LEU A 85 22.35 5.05 -7.72
CA LEU A 85 23.42 5.65 -6.92
C LEU A 85 24.53 4.65 -6.64
N GLU A 86 25.71 5.17 -6.34
CA GLU A 86 26.82 4.36 -5.82
C GLU A 86 26.62 4.14 -4.32
N LEU A 87 26.82 2.91 -3.89
CA LEU A 87 26.68 2.53 -2.49
C LEU A 87 27.94 2.91 -1.71
N THR A 88 27.92 4.12 -1.12
CA THR A 88 28.99 4.62 -0.25
C THR A 88 28.99 3.92 1.10
N ASP A 89 30.12 3.95 1.81
CA ASP A 89 30.22 3.38 3.17
C ASP A 89 29.26 4.10 4.14
N THR A 90 29.05 5.40 3.99
CA THR A 90 28.12 6.17 4.79
C THR A 90 26.68 5.67 4.60
N LEU A 91 26.24 5.52 3.35
CA LEU A 91 24.90 4.99 3.05
C LEU A 91 24.72 3.55 3.55
N ARG A 92 25.77 2.72 3.40
CA ARG A 92 25.78 1.36 3.93
C ARG A 92 25.58 1.33 5.45
N GLN A 93 26.23 2.24 6.18
CA GLN A 93 26.05 2.38 7.63
C GLN A 93 24.64 2.84 8.00
N GLN A 94 24.04 3.76 7.25
CA GLN A 94 22.66 4.19 7.46
C GLN A 94 21.69 3.02 7.28
N ILE A 95 21.84 2.22 6.22
CA ILE A 95 21.04 1.02 5.98
C ILE A 95 21.15 0.03 7.15
N LEU A 96 22.37 -0.25 7.59
CA LEU A 96 22.63 -1.20 8.69
C LEU A 96 22.07 -0.73 10.03
N ARG A 97 22.00 0.58 10.27
CA ARG A 97 21.42 1.16 11.49
C ARG A 97 19.89 1.23 11.43
N GLY A 98 19.28 1.02 10.26
CA GLY A 98 17.85 1.19 10.08
C GLY A 98 17.41 2.65 9.99
N ASP A 99 18.32 3.55 9.57
CA ASP A 99 18.05 4.99 9.44
C ASP A 99 17.20 5.31 8.18
N ILE A 100 16.83 4.31 7.39
CA ILE A 100 15.97 4.44 6.21
C ILE A 100 14.51 4.30 6.62
N ASP A 101 13.69 5.32 6.33
CA ASP A 101 12.25 5.29 6.62
C ASP A 101 11.50 4.40 5.61
N PRO A 102 11.05 3.20 5.99
CA PRO A 102 10.39 2.28 5.06
C PRO A 102 9.06 2.80 4.53
N LEU A 103 8.43 3.77 5.19
CA LEU A 103 7.21 4.41 4.70
C LEU A 103 7.44 5.21 3.43
N ARG A 104 8.66 5.70 3.24
CA ARG A 104 8.98 6.68 2.20
C ARG A 104 10.11 6.28 1.28
N GLU A 105 10.97 5.37 1.72
CA GLU A 105 12.21 5.10 1.01
C GLU A 105 12.62 3.64 1.12
N ALA A 106 13.20 3.11 0.06
CA ALA A 106 13.90 1.84 0.06
C ALA A 106 15.20 1.97 -0.71
N ILE A 107 16.27 1.38 -0.17
CA ILE A 107 17.55 1.22 -0.85
C ILE A 107 17.74 -0.26 -1.16
N ILE A 108 17.84 -0.58 -2.43
CA ILE A 108 17.96 -1.94 -2.92
C ILE A 108 19.21 -2.11 -3.80
N THR A 109 19.65 -3.35 -4.02
CA THR A 109 20.65 -3.63 -5.05
C THR A 109 20.09 -3.14 -6.39
N HIS A 110 20.92 -2.43 -7.17
CA HIS A 110 20.54 -1.95 -8.49
C HIS A 110 20.13 -3.15 -9.37
N PRO A 111 18.93 -3.17 -9.94
CA PRO A 111 18.52 -4.22 -10.86
C PRO A 111 19.36 -4.12 -12.16
N GLU A 112 19.35 -5.18 -12.94
CA GLU A 112 20.00 -5.18 -14.28
C GLU A 112 19.12 -4.47 -15.32
N GLU A 113 17.84 -4.34 -15.03
CA GLU A 113 16.85 -3.70 -15.89
C GLU A 113 16.88 -2.18 -15.77
N ASP A 114 16.55 -1.50 -16.86
CA ASP A 114 16.48 -0.03 -16.91
C ASP A 114 15.11 0.53 -16.44
N SER A 115 14.15 -0.33 -16.14
CA SER A 115 12.81 0.08 -15.72
C SER A 115 12.16 -0.93 -14.78
N LEU A 116 11.19 -0.43 -14.03
CA LEU A 116 10.39 -1.16 -13.06
C LEU A 116 8.90 -1.07 -13.43
N ALA A 117 8.12 -2.06 -13.06
CA ALA A 117 6.67 -1.96 -13.17
C ALA A 117 6.08 -1.48 -11.84
N VAL A 118 5.09 -0.59 -11.92
CA VAL A 118 4.34 -0.10 -10.75
C VAL A 118 2.86 -0.31 -10.99
N ARG A 119 2.18 -1.00 -10.08
CA ARG A 119 0.73 -1.21 -10.14
C ARG A 119 0.14 -1.46 -8.75
N ALA A 120 -1.19 -1.42 -8.65
CA ALA A 120 -1.89 -1.92 -7.48
C ALA A 120 -1.71 -3.44 -7.33
N TRP A 121 -1.93 -3.95 -6.12
CA TRP A 121 -1.89 -5.37 -5.84
C TRP A 121 -2.98 -6.15 -6.60
N GLN A 122 -2.73 -7.42 -6.85
CA GLN A 122 -3.68 -8.35 -7.45
C GLN A 122 -3.74 -9.65 -6.64
N PRO A 123 -4.90 -10.36 -6.66
CA PRO A 123 -4.98 -11.68 -6.06
C PRO A 123 -3.90 -12.61 -6.62
N GLY A 124 -3.15 -13.24 -5.73
CA GLY A 124 -2.04 -14.11 -6.12
C GLY A 124 -0.65 -13.48 -5.92
N ASP A 125 -0.53 -12.16 -5.84
CA ASP A 125 0.73 -11.50 -5.55
C ASP A 125 1.34 -12.01 -4.24
N ARG A 126 2.66 -12.21 -4.27
CA ARG A 126 3.45 -12.67 -3.12
C ARG A 126 4.58 -11.69 -2.85
N PHE A 127 4.93 -11.56 -1.58
CA PHE A 127 6.01 -10.70 -1.15
C PHE A 127 6.85 -11.40 -0.09
N HIS A 128 8.16 -11.23 -0.18
CA HIS A 128 9.12 -11.71 0.80
C HIS A 128 9.89 -10.50 1.35
N PRO A 129 9.40 -9.86 2.42
CA PRO A 129 10.09 -8.72 3.03
C PRO A 129 11.47 -9.11 3.55
N LEU A 130 12.40 -8.19 3.52
CA LEU A 130 13.74 -8.35 4.07
C LEU A 130 13.69 -8.80 5.53
N GLY A 131 14.43 -9.85 5.85
CA GLY A 131 14.49 -10.43 7.19
C GLY A 131 13.31 -11.33 7.58
N ALA A 132 12.31 -11.50 6.73
CA ALA A 132 11.22 -12.44 6.97
C ALA A 132 11.68 -13.90 6.72
N PRO A 133 11.14 -14.89 7.44
CA PRO A 133 11.52 -16.30 7.27
C PRO A 133 11.10 -16.88 5.91
N GLY A 134 10.24 -16.18 5.16
CA GLY A 134 9.78 -16.60 3.85
C GLY A 134 8.75 -15.65 3.24
N GLY A 135 8.42 -15.88 1.97
CA GLY A 135 7.43 -15.11 1.25
C GLY A 135 6.00 -15.60 1.56
N LYS A 136 5.07 -14.65 1.70
CA LYS A 136 3.64 -14.90 1.91
C LYS A 136 2.77 -14.16 0.88
N LYS A 137 1.48 -14.44 0.85
CA LYS A 137 0.55 -13.69 0.00
C LYS A 137 0.53 -12.23 0.43
N LEU A 138 0.51 -11.33 -0.55
CA LEU A 138 0.51 -9.90 -0.26
C LEU A 138 -0.73 -9.45 0.53
N LYS A 139 -1.88 -10.09 0.28
CA LYS A 139 -3.09 -9.90 1.08
C LYS A 139 -2.82 -10.11 2.58
N ASP A 140 -2.08 -11.17 2.94
CA ASP A 140 -1.79 -11.49 4.33
C ASP A 140 -0.80 -10.47 4.93
N CYS A 141 0.15 -9.96 4.13
CA CYS A 141 1.01 -8.85 4.53
C CYS A 141 0.20 -7.61 4.90
N PHE A 142 -0.80 -7.26 4.10
CA PHE A 142 -1.66 -6.11 4.37
C PHE A 142 -2.50 -6.27 5.65
N ILE A 143 -3.00 -7.48 5.91
CA ILE A 143 -3.74 -7.78 7.13
C ILE A 143 -2.84 -7.62 8.35
N ASP A 144 -1.65 -8.22 8.32
CA ASP A 144 -0.69 -8.16 9.44
C ASP A 144 -0.26 -6.72 9.77
N HIS A 145 -0.14 -5.87 8.73
CA HIS A 145 0.21 -4.46 8.87
C HIS A 145 -1.03 -3.54 9.04
N ARG A 146 -2.22 -4.13 9.15
CA ARG A 146 -3.50 -3.42 9.35
C ARG A 146 -3.76 -2.36 8.29
N ILE A 147 -3.36 -2.61 7.02
CA ILE A 147 -3.63 -1.70 5.91
C ILE A 147 -5.10 -1.79 5.52
N PRO A 148 -5.87 -0.70 5.60
CA PRO A 148 -7.28 -0.66 5.25
C PRO A 148 -7.53 -1.12 3.81
N GLN A 149 -8.66 -1.79 3.56
CA GLN A 149 -8.96 -2.32 2.23
C GLN A 149 -9.02 -1.23 1.15
N ALA A 150 -9.51 -0.06 1.49
CA ALA A 150 -9.56 1.09 0.58
C ALA A 150 -8.15 1.51 0.13
N GLU A 151 -7.18 1.54 1.05
CA GLU A 151 -5.80 1.94 0.75
C GLU A 151 -5.06 0.90 -0.10
N ARG A 152 -5.40 -0.39 0.04
CA ARG A 152 -4.73 -1.47 -0.72
C ARG A 152 -4.85 -1.29 -2.24
N LYS A 153 -5.94 -0.67 -2.72
CA LYS A 153 -6.19 -0.42 -4.15
C LYS A 153 -5.35 0.73 -4.71
N THR A 154 -4.92 1.64 -3.86
CA THR A 154 -4.17 2.85 -4.22
C THR A 154 -2.70 2.79 -3.84
N LEU A 155 -2.32 1.82 -2.99
CA LEU A 155 -0.93 1.62 -2.58
C LEU A 155 -0.11 1.11 -3.77
N PRO A 156 0.94 1.82 -4.19
CA PRO A 156 1.77 1.38 -5.29
C PRO A 156 2.67 0.23 -4.88
N ILE A 157 2.73 -0.78 -5.73
CA ILE A 157 3.64 -1.92 -5.57
C ILE A 157 4.62 -1.89 -6.70
N VAL A 158 5.90 -1.92 -6.37
CA VAL A 158 7.00 -1.89 -7.33
C VAL A 158 7.48 -3.30 -7.61
N PHE A 159 7.57 -3.64 -8.89
CA PHE A 159 7.98 -4.94 -9.40
C PHE A 159 9.21 -4.79 -10.29
N ASN A 160 10.04 -5.82 -10.33
CA ASN A 160 11.09 -5.96 -11.34
C ASN A 160 10.50 -6.51 -12.67
N ALA A 161 11.33 -6.65 -13.70
CA ALA A 161 10.91 -7.19 -15.00
C ALA A 161 10.36 -8.62 -14.93
N SER A 162 10.80 -9.42 -13.95
CA SER A 162 10.27 -10.77 -13.70
C SER A 162 8.97 -10.80 -12.92
N GLN A 163 8.31 -9.66 -12.74
CA GLN A 163 7.05 -9.51 -11.98
C GLN A 163 7.17 -9.94 -10.50
N VAL A 164 8.36 -9.86 -9.94
CA VAL A 164 8.59 -10.07 -8.50
C VAL A 164 8.45 -8.74 -7.77
N VAL A 165 7.70 -8.72 -6.67
CA VAL A 165 7.58 -7.54 -5.81
C VAL A 165 8.93 -7.23 -5.19
N ILE A 166 9.45 -6.02 -5.44
CA ILE A 166 10.72 -5.55 -4.88
C ILE A 166 10.54 -4.54 -3.75
N TRP A 167 9.47 -3.76 -3.79
CA TRP A 167 9.16 -2.81 -2.73
C TRP A 167 7.69 -2.38 -2.71
N ILE A 168 7.24 -2.02 -1.51
CA ILE A 168 5.94 -1.44 -1.22
C ILE A 168 6.17 -0.36 -0.16
N PRO A 169 5.71 0.91 -0.36
CA PRO A 169 5.78 1.92 0.68
C PRO A 169 5.13 1.44 1.98
N GLY A 170 5.83 1.62 3.08
CA GLY A 170 5.40 1.09 4.39
C GLY A 170 6.00 -0.26 4.77
N PHE A 171 6.76 -0.88 3.86
CA PHE A 171 7.39 -2.17 4.10
C PHE A 171 8.91 -2.11 3.86
N PRO A 172 9.70 -2.95 4.52
CA PRO A 172 11.08 -3.20 4.11
C PRO A 172 11.13 -3.66 2.64
N PRO A 173 12.24 -3.43 1.91
CA PRO A 173 12.39 -3.97 0.56
C PRO A 173 12.34 -5.50 0.55
N ALA A 174 12.23 -6.10 -0.63
CA ALA A 174 12.27 -7.56 -0.76
C ALA A 174 13.62 -8.15 -0.38
N GLU A 175 13.62 -9.34 0.21
CA GLU A 175 14.83 -10.11 0.56
C GLU A 175 15.73 -10.34 -0.68
N SER A 176 15.13 -10.55 -1.86
CA SER A 176 15.84 -10.74 -3.12
C SER A 176 16.64 -9.53 -3.58
N CYS A 177 16.30 -8.34 -3.08
CA CYS A 177 16.93 -7.07 -3.46
C CYS A 177 17.84 -6.49 -2.37
N LYS A 178 18.17 -7.29 -1.36
CA LYS A 178 18.97 -6.82 -0.23
C LYS A 178 20.37 -6.36 -0.65
N ILE A 179 20.83 -5.34 0.02
CA ILE A 179 22.22 -4.89 -0.09
C ILE A 179 23.15 -5.92 0.54
N SER A 180 24.14 -6.35 -0.20
CA SER A 180 25.19 -7.28 0.23
C SER A 180 26.54 -6.58 0.38
N PRO A 181 27.55 -7.18 1.03
CA PRO A 181 28.90 -6.62 1.07
C PRO A 181 29.51 -6.35 -0.31
N SER A 182 29.13 -7.15 -1.33
CA SER A 182 29.62 -7.02 -2.70
C SER A 182 28.85 -6.01 -3.55
N THR A 183 27.70 -5.50 -3.08
CA THR A 183 26.88 -4.52 -3.80
C THR A 183 27.65 -3.21 -3.94
N LYS A 184 27.86 -2.75 -5.18
CA LYS A 184 28.52 -1.48 -5.50
C LYS A 184 27.53 -0.40 -5.92
N ARG A 185 26.52 -0.78 -6.68
CA ARG A 185 25.48 0.09 -7.20
C ARG A 185 24.15 -0.23 -6.50
N ALA A 186 23.44 0.79 -6.12
CA ALA A 186 22.13 0.67 -5.48
C ALA A 186 21.10 1.48 -6.26
N LEU A 187 19.84 1.14 -6.05
CA LEU A 187 18.70 1.93 -6.48
C LEU A 187 17.99 2.45 -5.24
N ARG A 188 17.76 3.75 -5.19
CA ARG A 188 16.90 4.41 -4.22
C ARG A 188 15.52 4.53 -4.82
N LEU A 189 14.52 4.02 -4.15
CA LEU A 189 13.11 4.24 -4.44
C LEU A 189 12.54 5.18 -3.38
N THR A 190 11.92 6.27 -3.79
CA THR A 190 11.33 7.26 -2.87
C THR A 190 9.85 7.41 -3.19
N TYR A 191 8.98 7.31 -2.17
CA TYR A 191 7.53 7.53 -2.29
C TYR A 191 7.12 8.75 -1.51
N GLN A 192 6.42 9.66 -2.17
CA GLN A 192 5.90 10.86 -1.55
C GLN A 192 4.42 11.06 -1.90
N THR A 193 3.63 11.35 -0.87
CA THR A 193 2.24 11.79 -1.05
C THR A 193 2.22 13.30 -1.09
N ARG A 194 1.48 13.89 -2.04
CA ARG A 194 1.21 15.32 -1.98
C ARG A 194 0.42 15.58 -0.71
N LYS A 195 0.95 16.43 0.17
CA LYS A 195 0.17 16.93 1.31
C LYS A 195 -1.04 17.65 0.73
N PRO A 196 -2.29 17.31 1.12
CA PRO A 196 -3.42 18.13 0.71
C PRO A 196 -3.18 19.57 1.19
N LEU A 197 -3.36 20.53 0.28
CA LEU A 197 -3.31 21.96 0.55
C LEU A 197 -4.43 22.35 1.53
#